data_f14eaadae6c2f8fa491aadf21f7bf27b
#
_entry.id   f14eaadae6c2f8fa491aadf21f7bf27b
#
_cell.length_a   1.000
_cell.length_b   1.000
_cell.length_c   1.000
_cell.angle_alpha   90.00
_cell.angle_beta   90.00
_cell.angle_gamma   90.00
#
_symmetry.space_group_name_H-M   'P 1'
#
loop_
_entity.id
_entity.type
_entity.pdbx_description
1 polymer ?
#
loop_
_entity_poly.entity_id
_entity_poly.type
_entity_poly.pdbx_seq_one_letter_code
_entity_poly.pdbx_strand_id
1 'polypeptide(L)'
;IMMTTFNHYQLILDELKGTLSHVKDEEFDGFASEVTEASRIFVAGKGRSGFVANSFAMRLNQLGKQAFVIGESTTPSIQKDDLFIVISGSGSTEHLRLLAEKAKSVDAKVVLLTTKLDSAIGEIADTVVELPAGTKHDATGSDQPLGSLFEQSSQIFLDSVVIGLMTQLDVEETTMQNNHANLE
;
A
#
# COMPACT_ATOMS: atom_id res chain seq x y z
N ILE A 1 -16.67 -22.42 29.97
CA ILE A 1 -15.96 -21.81 28.82
C ILE A 1 -16.94 -20.86 28.18
N MET A 2 -16.72 -19.53 28.33
CA MET A 2 -17.51 -18.52 27.61
C MET A 2 -17.20 -18.66 26.11
N MET A 3 -18.19 -18.99 25.31
CA MET A 3 -18.05 -18.94 23.86
C MET A 3 -18.07 -17.45 23.44
N THR A 4 -16.99 -17.01 22.79
CA THR A 4 -16.94 -15.69 22.18
C THR A 4 -17.91 -15.65 20.98
N THR A 5 -18.79 -14.65 20.95
CA THR A 5 -19.66 -14.42 19.81
C THR A 5 -18.87 -13.80 18.66
N PHE A 6 -19.21 -14.13 17.41
CA PHE A 6 -18.61 -13.50 16.24
C PHE A 6 -19.17 -12.09 16.03
N ASN A 7 -18.60 -11.13 16.79
CA ASN A 7 -18.99 -9.72 16.73
C ASN A 7 -17.81 -8.74 16.69
N HIS A 8 -16.57 -9.23 16.82
CA HIS A 8 -15.38 -8.37 16.75
C HIS A 8 -15.19 -7.68 15.41
N TYR A 9 -15.78 -8.20 14.34
CA TYR A 9 -15.75 -7.55 13.05
C TYR A 9 -16.39 -6.16 13.06
N GLN A 10 -17.38 -5.91 13.91
CA GLN A 10 -18.00 -4.59 14.05
C GLN A 10 -17.00 -3.57 14.57
N LEU A 11 -16.21 -3.93 15.59
CA LEU A 11 -15.11 -3.10 16.07
C LEU A 11 -14.13 -2.79 14.94
N ILE A 12 -13.71 -3.81 14.19
CA ILE A 12 -12.77 -3.65 13.08
C ILE A 12 -13.33 -2.70 12.02
N LEU A 13 -14.58 -2.88 11.62
CA LEU A 13 -15.22 -2.03 10.62
C LEU A 13 -15.34 -0.57 11.09
N ASP A 14 -15.66 -0.35 12.36
CA ASP A 14 -15.77 1.00 12.93
C ASP A 14 -14.40 1.69 12.97
N GLU A 15 -13.35 1.00 13.38
CA GLU A 15 -11.99 1.51 13.37
C GLU A 15 -11.52 1.83 11.93
N LEU A 16 -11.77 0.93 10.97
CA LEU A 16 -11.47 1.13 9.55
C LEU A 16 -12.17 2.38 9.00
N LYS A 17 -13.47 2.52 9.28
CA LYS A 17 -14.22 3.71 8.88
C LYS A 17 -13.60 4.98 9.46
N GLY A 18 -13.23 4.96 10.73
CA GLY A 18 -12.55 6.08 11.40
C GLY A 18 -11.26 6.47 10.69
N THR A 19 -10.36 5.52 10.46
CA THR A 19 -9.06 5.75 9.79
C THR A 19 -9.25 6.21 8.35
N LEU A 20 -10.04 5.51 7.56
CA LEU A 20 -10.21 5.79 6.13
C LEU A 20 -10.93 7.12 5.87
N SER A 21 -11.77 7.58 6.79
CA SER A 21 -12.43 8.89 6.67
C SER A 21 -11.47 10.09 6.73
N HIS A 22 -10.21 9.89 7.17
CA HIS A 22 -9.19 10.93 7.17
C HIS A 22 -8.53 11.13 5.79
N VAL A 23 -8.63 10.15 4.91
CA VAL A 23 -8.08 10.27 3.56
C VAL A 23 -8.91 11.26 2.76
N LYS A 24 -8.24 12.25 2.19
CA LYS A 24 -8.90 13.25 1.33
C LYS A 24 -8.97 12.74 -0.11
N ASP A 25 -9.98 13.20 -0.83
CA ASP A 25 -10.15 12.84 -2.25
C ASP A 25 -8.90 13.20 -3.08
N GLU A 26 -8.27 14.34 -2.80
CA GLU A 26 -7.05 14.77 -3.50
C GLU A 26 -5.85 13.84 -3.24
N GLU A 27 -5.75 13.27 -2.04
CA GLU A 27 -4.69 12.30 -1.72
C GLU A 27 -4.92 10.98 -2.47
N PHE A 28 -6.16 10.53 -2.52
CA PHE A 28 -6.56 9.35 -3.28
C PHE A 28 -6.30 9.53 -4.78
N ASP A 29 -6.78 10.63 -5.35
CA ASP A 29 -6.63 10.94 -6.78
C ASP A 29 -5.15 11.13 -7.15
N GLY A 30 -4.38 11.79 -6.31
CA GLY A 30 -2.94 11.97 -6.49
C GLY A 30 -2.20 10.64 -6.52
N PHE A 31 -2.49 9.74 -5.59
CA PHE A 31 -1.91 8.40 -5.58
C PHE A 31 -2.29 7.59 -6.83
N ALA A 32 -3.56 7.60 -7.21
CA ALA A 32 -4.05 6.91 -8.39
C ALA A 32 -3.38 7.42 -9.68
N SER A 33 -3.17 8.74 -9.79
CA SER A 33 -2.46 9.35 -10.92
C SER A 33 -1.01 8.91 -10.99
N GLU A 34 -0.30 8.88 -9.87
CA GLU A 34 1.10 8.40 -9.85
C GLU A 34 1.21 6.93 -10.28
N VAL A 35 0.27 6.09 -9.84
CA VAL A 35 0.20 4.69 -10.29
C VAL A 35 -0.08 4.59 -11.79
N THR A 36 -0.98 5.42 -12.30
CA THR A 36 -1.34 5.44 -13.73
C THR A 36 -0.18 5.89 -14.61
N GLU A 37 0.53 6.94 -14.22
CA GLU A 37 1.62 7.55 -14.99
C GLU A 37 2.92 6.76 -14.96
N ALA A 38 3.14 5.96 -13.91
CA ALA A 38 4.37 5.21 -13.74
C ALA A 38 4.60 4.20 -14.86
N SER A 39 5.84 4.13 -15.38
CA SER A 39 6.25 3.12 -16.35
C SER A 39 6.21 1.72 -15.73
N ARG A 40 6.81 1.58 -14.55
CA ARG A 40 6.82 0.34 -13.76
C ARG A 40 6.62 0.69 -12.29
N ILE A 41 6.08 -0.25 -11.54
CA ILE A 41 5.76 -0.05 -10.14
C ILE A 41 6.48 -1.09 -9.29
N PHE A 42 7.17 -0.64 -8.26
CA PHE A 42 7.86 -1.49 -7.28
C PHE A 42 7.18 -1.32 -5.94
N VAL A 43 6.95 -2.41 -5.24
CA VAL A 43 6.27 -2.38 -3.94
C VAL A 43 7.11 -3.04 -2.86
N ALA A 44 7.07 -2.51 -1.66
CA ALA A 44 7.74 -3.10 -0.50
C ALA A 44 6.99 -2.81 0.80
N GLY A 45 7.07 -3.75 1.71
CA GLY A 45 6.63 -3.66 3.09
C GLY A 45 7.30 -4.77 3.91
N LYS A 46 7.19 -4.70 5.23
CA LYS A 46 7.70 -5.74 6.13
C LYS A 46 6.56 -6.42 6.89
N GLY A 47 6.70 -7.72 7.16
CA GLY A 47 5.66 -8.47 7.85
C GLY A 47 4.32 -8.42 7.10
N ARG A 48 3.23 -8.17 7.83
CA ARG A 48 1.87 -8.09 7.26
C ARG A 48 1.73 -6.96 6.23
N SER A 49 2.42 -5.83 6.41
CA SER A 49 2.48 -4.77 5.39
C SER A 49 3.12 -5.26 4.08
N GLY A 50 4.06 -6.19 4.15
CA GLY A 50 4.61 -6.87 2.97
C GLY A 50 3.58 -7.69 2.21
N PHE A 51 2.70 -8.40 2.91
CA PHE A 51 1.59 -9.13 2.27
C PHE A 51 0.60 -8.19 1.59
N VAL A 52 0.31 -7.04 2.19
CA VAL A 52 -0.51 -5.99 1.57
C VAL A 52 0.16 -5.47 0.29
N ALA A 53 1.46 -5.18 0.33
CA ALA A 53 2.22 -4.76 -0.84
C ALA A 53 2.17 -5.82 -1.96
N ASN A 54 2.37 -7.08 -1.62
CA ASN A 54 2.32 -8.20 -2.58
C ASN A 54 0.94 -8.32 -3.23
N SER A 55 -0.13 -8.22 -2.43
CA SER A 55 -1.49 -8.29 -2.97
C SER A 55 -1.80 -7.16 -3.94
N PHE A 56 -1.29 -5.95 -3.66
CA PHE A 56 -1.45 -4.81 -4.56
C PHE A 56 -0.66 -4.99 -5.87
N ALA A 57 0.58 -5.48 -5.81
CA ALA A 57 1.36 -5.78 -7.01
C ALA A 57 0.64 -6.80 -7.91
N MET A 58 0.03 -7.82 -7.32
CA MET A 58 -0.78 -8.79 -8.06
C MET A 58 -1.93 -8.10 -8.81
N ARG A 59 -2.72 -7.26 -8.13
CA ARG A 59 -3.82 -6.51 -8.75
C ARG A 59 -3.35 -5.58 -9.85
N LEU A 60 -2.23 -4.90 -9.67
CA LEU A 60 -1.65 -4.03 -10.70
C LEU A 60 -1.28 -4.81 -11.96
N ASN A 61 -0.67 -5.99 -11.82
CA ASN A 61 -0.36 -6.86 -12.97
C ASN A 61 -1.64 -7.35 -13.66
N GLN A 62 -2.68 -7.67 -12.91
CA GLN A 62 -3.99 -8.04 -13.49
C GLN A 62 -4.65 -6.87 -14.22
N LEU A 63 -4.43 -5.63 -13.77
CA LEU A 63 -4.84 -4.40 -14.49
C LEU A 63 -4.01 -4.13 -15.75
N GLY A 64 -2.95 -4.89 -16.02
CA GLY A 64 -2.07 -4.68 -17.16
C GLY A 64 -0.89 -3.75 -16.90
N LYS A 65 -0.68 -3.31 -15.67
CA LYS A 65 0.52 -2.58 -15.26
C LYS A 65 1.68 -3.55 -15.02
N GLN A 66 2.91 -3.05 -15.06
CA GLN A 66 4.08 -3.83 -14.68
C GLN A 66 4.45 -3.56 -13.23
N ALA A 67 4.14 -4.48 -12.35
CA ALA A 67 4.42 -4.36 -10.93
C ALA A 67 5.33 -5.48 -10.42
N PHE A 68 6.26 -5.11 -9.54
CA PHE A 68 7.29 -5.99 -9.00
C PHE A 68 7.35 -5.86 -7.47
N VAL A 69 7.58 -6.98 -6.82
CA VAL A 69 7.79 -7.03 -5.36
C VAL A 69 9.28 -7.00 -5.07
N ILE A 70 9.71 -6.10 -4.19
CA ILE A 70 11.11 -6.02 -3.77
C ILE A 70 11.50 -7.28 -2.99
N GLY A 71 12.63 -7.87 -3.38
CA GLY A 71 13.18 -9.08 -2.77
C GLY A 71 12.91 -10.37 -3.52
N GLU A 72 12.09 -10.34 -4.56
CA GLU A 72 11.93 -11.49 -5.47
C GLU A 72 13.12 -11.57 -6.44
N SER A 73 13.53 -12.80 -6.77
CA SER A 73 14.73 -13.04 -7.58
C SER A 73 14.67 -12.45 -8.99
N THR A 74 13.46 -12.26 -9.50
CA THR A 74 13.22 -11.73 -10.85
C THR A 74 12.92 -10.24 -10.88
N THR A 75 12.97 -9.57 -9.73
CA THR A 75 12.74 -8.12 -9.65
C THR A 75 13.85 -7.37 -10.38
N PRO A 76 13.52 -6.59 -11.44
CA PRO A 76 14.53 -5.82 -12.18
C PRO A 76 15.05 -4.62 -11.37
N SER A 77 16.09 -3.97 -11.87
CA SER A 77 16.56 -2.71 -11.29
C SER A 77 15.54 -1.59 -11.50
N ILE A 78 15.30 -0.80 -10.46
CA ILE A 78 14.49 0.41 -10.54
C ILE A 78 15.22 1.49 -11.35
N GLN A 79 14.50 2.22 -12.17
CA GLN A 79 15.00 3.24 -13.07
C GLN A 79 14.24 4.56 -12.91
N LYS A 80 14.72 5.59 -13.58
CA LYS A 80 13.99 6.85 -13.72
C LYS A 80 12.57 6.60 -14.26
N ASP A 81 11.60 7.38 -13.80
CA ASP A 81 10.18 7.32 -14.16
C ASP A 81 9.44 6.06 -13.65
N ASP A 82 10.12 5.20 -12.88
CA ASP A 82 9.46 4.16 -12.09
C ASP A 82 8.88 4.73 -10.79
N LEU A 83 7.93 4.03 -10.21
CA LEU A 83 7.31 4.34 -8.94
C LEU A 83 7.67 3.29 -7.90
N PHE A 84 8.14 3.72 -6.73
CA PHE A 84 8.36 2.86 -5.58
C PHE A 84 7.34 3.15 -4.50
N ILE A 85 6.49 2.19 -4.19
CA ILE A 85 5.45 2.28 -3.16
C ILE A 85 5.93 1.53 -1.93
N VAL A 86 6.04 2.25 -0.82
CA VAL A 86 6.46 1.73 0.49
C VAL A 86 5.25 1.70 1.41
N ILE A 87 4.97 0.55 2.01
CA ILE A 87 3.93 0.39 3.03
C ILE A 87 4.62 0.17 4.38
N SER A 88 4.60 1.19 5.22
CA SER A 88 5.28 1.19 6.52
C SER A 88 4.50 2.00 7.55
N GLY A 89 3.91 1.33 8.53
CA GLY A 89 3.14 2.00 9.58
C GLY A 89 3.95 3.04 10.35
N SER A 90 5.19 2.74 10.72
CA SER A 90 6.08 3.68 11.39
C SER A 90 6.71 4.73 10.45
N GLY A 91 6.80 4.42 9.15
CA GLY A 91 7.54 5.22 8.18
C GLY A 91 9.05 5.31 8.46
N SER A 92 9.59 4.44 9.31
CA SER A 92 10.96 4.55 9.82
C SER A 92 11.74 3.23 9.82
N THR A 93 11.23 2.21 9.14
CA THR A 93 11.92 0.92 9.01
C THR A 93 13.20 1.11 8.19
N GLU A 94 14.34 0.89 8.79
CA GLU A 94 15.67 1.19 8.23
C GLU A 94 15.90 0.59 6.84
N HIS A 95 15.58 -0.69 6.66
CA HIS A 95 15.74 -1.34 5.35
C HIS A 95 14.88 -0.68 4.26
N LEU A 96 13.62 -0.31 4.59
CA LEU A 96 12.74 0.37 3.64
C LEU A 96 13.21 1.79 3.34
N ARG A 97 13.80 2.48 4.34
CA ARG A 97 14.40 3.80 4.16
C ARG A 97 15.56 3.75 3.15
N LEU A 98 16.49 2.80 3.32
CA LEU A 98 17.61 2.62 2.39
C LEU A 98 17.14 2.31 0.96
N LEU A 99 16.08 1.51 0.80
CA LEU A 99 15.48 1.24 -0.51
C LEU A 99 14.87 2.52 -1.12
N ALA A 100 14.17 3.31 -0.32
CA ALA A 100 13.59 4.59 -0.77
C ALA A 100 14.68 5.57 -1.19
N GLU A 101 15.76 5.71 -0.42
CA GLU A 101 16.94 6.52 -0.78
C GLU A 101 17.55 6.05 -2.11
N LYS A 102 17.67 4.73 -2.29
CA LYS A 102 18.17 4.18 -3.55
C LYS A 102 17.25 4.52 -4.74
N ALA A 103 15.95 4.40 -4.58
CA ALA A 103 14.97 4.78 -5.61
C ALA A 103 15.11 6.28 -5.96
N LYS A 104 15.20 7.15 -4.98
CA LYS A 104 15.42 8.59 -5.20
C LYS A 104 16.74 8.88 -5.91
N SER A 105 17.80 8.13 -5.63
CA SER A 105 19.11 8.33 -6.25
C SER A 105 19.16 8.06 -7.76
N VAL A 106 18.14 7.41 -8.31
CA VAL A 106 17.98 7.14 -9.75
C VAL A 106 16.79 7.90 -10.38
N ASP A 107 16.31 8.92 -9.69
CA ASP A 107 15.16 9.75 -10.10
C ASP A 107 13.85 8.99 -10.26
N ALA A 108 13.67 7.87 -9.55
CA ALA A 108 12.38 7.23 -9.38
C ALA A 108 11.53 8.00 -8.37
N LYS A 109 10.22 7.96 -8.51
CA LYS A 109 9.29 8.51 -7.52
C LYS A 109 9.11 7.54 -6.36
N VAL A 110 8.91 8.08 -5.16
CA VAL A 110 8.64 7.31 -3.94
C VAL A 110 7.34 7.77 -3.32
N VAL A 111 6.45 6.82 -3.05
CA VAL A 111 5.20 7.03 -2.31
C VAL A 111 5.25 6.21 -1.03
N LEU A 112 4.85 6.80 0.06
CA LEU A 112 4.76 6.15 1.37
C LEU A 112 3.31 6.09 1.84
N LEU A 113 2.82 4.90 2.19
CA LEU A 113 1.64 4.72 3.04
C LEU A 113 2.13 4.53 4.48
N THR A 114 1.63 5.35 5.40
CA THR A 114 2.10 5.36 6.80
C THR A 114 1.01 5.84 7.76
N THR A 115 1.24 5.71 9.05
CA THR A 115 0.30 6.21 10.07
C THR A 115 0.47 7.69 10.40
N LYS A 116 1.59 8.30 10.01
CA LYS A 116 1.92 9.70 10.33
C LYS A 116 2.85 10.31 9.28
N LEU A 117 2.67 11.60 9.03
CA LEU A 117 3.47 12.34 8.05
C LEU A 117 4.93 12.51 8.47
N ASP A 118 5.16 12.79 9.75
CA ASP A 118 6.51 12.99 10.31
C ASP A 118 7.21 11.64 10.53
N SER A 119 8.01 11.25 9.54
CA SER A 119 8.77 10.00 9.58
C SER A 119 9.98 10.06 8.66
N ALA A 120 10.99 9.22 8.93
CA ALA A 120 12.25 9.22 8.18
C ALA A 120 12.05 8.94 6.67
N ILE A 121 11.12 8.06 6.30
CA ILE A 121 10.79 7.80 4.89
C ILE A 121 9.89 8.93 4.34
N GLY A 122 9.00 9.47 5.18
CA GLY A 122 8.15 10.59 4.81
C GLY A 122 8.92 11.83 4.36
N GLU A 123 10.08 12.10 4.97
CA GLU A 123 10.95 13.22 4.60
C GLU A 123 11.54 13.11 3.19
N ILE A 124 11.72 11.89 2.68
CA ILE A 124 12.32 11.65 1.36
C ILE A 124 11.29 11.24 0.30
N ALA A 125 10.09 10.85 0.69
CA ALA A 125 9.02 10.48 -0.23
C ALA A 125 8.50 11.71 -1.01
N ASP A 126 8.12 11.49 -2.26
CA ASP A 126 7.48 12.52 -3.09
C ASP A 126 6.02 12.71 -2.67
N THR A 127 5.37 11.65 -2.25
CA THR A 127 3.98 11.64 -1.79
C THR A 127 3.85 10.77 -0.55
N VAL A 128 3.08 11.23 0.43
CA VAL A 128 2.75 10.48 1.63
C VAL A 128 1.24 10.39 1.75
N VAL A 129 0.72 9.16 1.88
CA VAL A 129 -0.67 8.89 2.23
C VAL A 129 -0.72 8.56 3.71
N GLU A 130 -1.41 9.39 4.48
CA GLU A 130 -1.58 9.18 5.91
C GLU A 130 -2.84 8.36 6.20
N LEU A 131 -2.64 7.22 6.85
CA LEU A 131 -3.69 6.35 7.36
C LEU A 131 -3.57 6.31 8.89
N PRO A 132 -4.20 7.25 9.62
CA PRO A 132 -4.03 7.34 11.07
C PRO A 132 -4.50 6.06 11.76
N ALA A 133 -3.56 5.35 12.36
CA ALA A 133 -3.81 4.08 13.04
C ALA A 133 -2.73 3.83 14.09
N GLY A 134 -3.00 2.96 15.05
CA GLY A 134 -1.97 2.47 15.95
C GLY A 134 -0.90 1.66 15.21
N THR A 135 0.32 1.69 15.71
CA THR A 135 1.42 0.86 15.22
C THR A 135 1.74 -0.25 16.22
N LYS A 136 2.53 -1.24 15.81
CA LYS A 136 3.02 -2.29 16.71
C LYS A 136 3.84 -1.77 17.90
N HIS A 137 4.31 -0.53 17.84
CA HIS A 137 5.09 0.14 18.89
C HIS A 137 4.31 1.21 19.62
N ASP A 138 3.17 1.62 19.09
CA ASP A 138 2.25 2.58 19.67
C ASP A 138 0.82 2.16 19.32
N ALA A 139 0.19 1.43 20.25
CA ALA A 139 -1.15 0.89 20.10
C ALA A 139 -2.25 1.92 20.44
N THR A 140 -1.90 3.19 20.65
CA THR A 140 -2.89 4.23 20.94
C THR A 140 -3.81 4.43 19.73
N GLY A 141 -5.11 4.32 19.95
CA GLY A 141 -6.14 4.55 18.93
C GLY A 141 -6.68 3.29 18.24
N SER A 142 -6.28 2.08 18.65
CA SER A 142 -6.87 0.83 18.19
C SER A 142 -6.98 -0.19 19.32
N ASP A 143 -8.10 -0.91 19.35
CA ASP A 143 -8.31 -2.07 20.23
C ASP A 143 -7.81 -3.38 19.57
N GLN A 144 -7.35 -3.32 18.33
CA GLN A 144 -6.75 -4.44 17.64
C GLN A 144 -5.26 -4.58 17.99
N PRO A 145 -4.70 -5.81 17.92
CA PRO A 145 -3.29 -6.01 18.26
C PRO A 145 -2.33 -5.41 17.23
N LEU A 146 -1.21 -4.88 17.72
CA LEU A 146 -0.08 -4.45 16.90
C LEU A 146 -0.47 -3.41 15.83
N GLY A 147 -0.06 -3.63 14.58
CA GLY A 147 -0.36 -2.76 13.44
C GLY A 147 -1.57 -3.19 12.61
N SER A 148 -2.47 -4.01 13.15
CA SER A 148 -3.60 -4.58 12.40
C SER A 148 -4.44 -3.53 11.69
N LEU A 149 -4.82 -2.46 12.38
CA LEU A 149 -5.65 -1.40 11.79
C LEU A 149 -4.96 -0.71 10.61
N PHE A 150 -3.66 -0.44 10.72
CA PHE A 150 -2.90 0.15 9.60
C PHE A 150 -2.85 -0.80 8.41
N GLU A 151 -2.55 -2.08 8.64
CA GLU A 151 -2.43 -3.08 7.57
C GLU A 151 -3.76 -3.29 6.85
N GLN A 152 -4.86 -3.38 7.60
CA GLN A 152 -6.22 -3.47 7.05
C GLN A 152 -6.63 -2.20 6.29
N SER A 153 -6.34 -1.04 6.85
CA SER A 153 -6.64 0.26 6.22
C SER A 153 -5.86 0.43 4.92
N SER A 154 -4.58 0.03 4.90
CA SER A 154 -3.75 0.03 3.69
C SER A 154 -4.34 -0.89 2.62
N GLN A 155 -4.77 -2.10 3.00
CA GLN A 155 -5.39 -3.04 2.07
C GLN A 155 -6.65 -2.46 1.43
N ILE A 156 -7.56 -1.90 2.24
CA ILE A 156 -8.82 -1.33 1.74
C ILE A 156 -8.57 -0.08 0.90
N PHE A 157 -7.63 0.78 1.30
CA PHE A 157 -7.23 1.93 0.51
C PHE A 157 -6.74 1.50 -0.89
N LEU A 158 -5.84 0.53 -0.95
CA LEU A 158 -5.29 0.04 -2.21
C LEU A 158 -6.33 -0.71 -3.06
N ASP A 159 -7.22 -1.48 -2.45
CA ASP A 159 -8.33 -2.10 -3.17
C ASP A 159 -9.29 -1.04 -3.76
N SER A 160 -9.52 0.06 -3.05
CA SER A 160 -10.29 1.20 -3.56
C SER A 160 -9.60 1.88 -4.74
N VAL A 161 -8.27 1.98 -4.70
CA VAL A 161 -7.46 2.47 -5.83
C VAL A 161 -7.61 1.55 -7.04
N VAL A 162 -7.58 0.23 -6.85
CA VAL A 162 -7.80 -0.74 -7.93
C VAL A 162 -9.15 -0.53 -8.62
N ILE A 163 -10.23 -0.34 -7.85
CA ILE A 163 -11.57 -0.04 -8.41
C ILE A 163 -11.54 1.26 -9.22
N GLY A 164 -10.90 2.30 -8.71
CA GLY A 164 -10.74 3.57 -9.42
C GLY A 164 -9.94 3.42 -10.72
N LEU A 165 -8.85 2.64 -10.68
CA LEU A 165 -8.01 2.37 -11.85
C LEU A 165 -8.73 1.54 -12.93
N MET A 166 -9.60 0.61 -12.57
CA MET A 166 -10.42 -0.11 -13.54
C MET A 166 -11.23 0.86 -14.41
N THR A 167 -11.84 1.86 -13.78
CA THR A 167 -12.60 2.90 -14.50
C THR A 167 -11.68 3.81 -15.31
N GLN A 168 -10.58 4.27 -14.71
CA GLN A 168 -9.67 5.23 -15.34
C GLN A 168 -8.92 4.63 -16.54
N LEU A 169 -8.56 3.36 -16.47
CA LEU A 169 -7.83 2.64 -17.52
C LEU A 169 -8.75 1.88 -18.48
N ASP A 170 -10.08 1.98 -18.29
CA ASP A 170 -11.08 1.23 -19.07
C ASP A 170 -10.80 -0.28 -19.08
N VAL A 171 -10.50 -0.83 -17.89
CA VAL A 171 -10.21 -2.25 -17.70
C VAL A 171 -11.41 -2.95 -17.09
N GLU A 172 -11.97 -3.90 -17.80
CA GLU A 172 -13.06 -4.75 -17.33
C GLU A 172 -12.54 -5.94 -16.52
N GLU A 173 -13.40 -6.51 -15.67
CA GLU A 173 -13.09 -7.70 -14.88
C GLU A 173 -12.62 -8.88 -15.75
N THR A 174 -13.18 -9.05 -16.94
CA THR A 174 -12.78 -10.09 -17.90
C THR A 174 -11.31 -9.96 -18.32
N THR A 175 -10.81 -8.74 -18.48
CA THR A 175 -9.40 -8.48 -18.77
C THR A 175 -8.53 -8.89 -17.58
N MET A 176 -8.95 -8.55 -16.35
CA MET A 176 -8.24 -8.94 -15.14
C MET A 176 -8.23 -10.46 -14.95
N GLN A 177 -9.32 -11.14 -15.26
CA GLN A 177 -9.41 -12.61 -15.22
C GLN A 177 -8.44 -13.25 -16.22
N ASN A 178 -8.33 -12.70 -17.43
CA ASN A 178 -7.39 -13.19 -18.45
C ASN A 178 -5.92 -12.98 -18.04
N ASN A 179 -5.63 -11.97 -17.25
CA ASN A 179 -4.31 -11.68 -16.72
C ASN A 179 -4.03 -12.40 -15.39
N HIS A 180 -4.99 -13.14 -14.86
CA HIS A 180 -4.79 -13.93 -13.64
C HIS A 180 -3.80 -15.05 -13.85
N ALA A 181 -2.98 -15.34 -12.84
CA ALA A 181 -2.03 -16.44 -12.87
C ALA A 181 -2.73 -17.78 -13.20
N ASN A 182 -2.12 -18.58 -14.06
CA ASN A 182 -2.67 -19.86 -14.51
C ASN A 182 -1.67 -21.03 -14.35
N LEU A 183 -0.57 -20.78 -13.63
CA LEU A 183 0.46 -21.78 -13.32
C LEU A 183 0.53 -22.08 -11.81
N GLU A 184 -0.56 -21.90 -11.08
CA GLU A 184 -0.69 -22.16 -9.66
C GLU A 184 -1.60 -23.37 -9.36
#